data_a75e7c8af1fb7f22cc4755cdbac4d371
#
_entry.id   a75e7c8af1fb7f22cc4755cdbac4d371
#
_cell.length_a   1.000
_cell.length_b   1.000
_cell.length_c   1.000
_cell.angle_alpha   90.00
_cell.angle_beta   90.00
_cell.angle_gamma   90.00
#
_symmetry.space_group_name_H-M   'P 1'
#
loop_
_entity.id
_entity.type
_entity.pdbx_description
1 polymer ?
#
loop_
_entity_poly.entity_id
_entity_poly.type
_entity_poly.pdbx_seq_one_letter_code
_entity_poly.pdbx_strand_id
1 'polypeptide(L)'
;MRALLAFGLALALFWPGYFADSTTAPPMPPFRTNRETSGGLWTDLRARLPELEAGLAEIDVPVGVLVGGRSPMPPIEAGVASAQRIPGAWWITVPDGGHFTWLEAPGCVLHAMRRLAAGSDAPHTDGG
;
A
#
# COMPACT_ATOMS: atom_id res chain seq x y z
N MET A 1 1.00 -30.67 1.97
CA MET A 1 1.83 -30.25 3.11
C MET A 1 3.12 -29.55 2.68
N ARG A 2 3.97 -30.12 1.81
CA ARG A 2 5.22 -29.51 1.34
C ARG A 2 5.08 -28.13 0.67
N ALA A 3 4.05 -27.91 -0.14
CA ALA A 3 3.83 -26.64 -0.85
C ALA A 3 3.39 -25.49 0.09
N LEU A 4 2.67 -25.80 1.17
CA LEU A 4 2.28 -24.81 2.20
C LEU A 4 3.46 -24.38 3.05
N LEU A 5 4.36 -25.31 3.36
CA LEU A 5 5.61 -25.01 4.06
C LEU A 5 6.53 -24.15 3.20
N ALA A 6 6.63 -24.43 1.91
CA ALA A 6 7.43 -23.63 0.98
C ALA A 6 6.90 -22.20 0.82
N PHE A 7 5.58 -22.01 0.75
CA PHE A 7 4.97 -20.69 0.65
C PHE A 7 5.13 -19.87 1.94
N GLY A 8 4.90 -20.50 3.10
CA GLY A 8 5.10 -19.85 4.40
C GLY A 8 6.56 -19.46 4.63
N LEU A 9 7.51 -20.31 4.23
CA LEU A 9 8.94 -20.02 4.31
C LEU A 9 9.34 -18.87 3.36
N ALA A 10 8.81 -18.86 2.13
CA ALA A 10 9.05 -17.78 1.20
C ALA A 10 8.56 -16.43 1.77
N LEU A 11 7.34 -16.38 2.31
CA LEU A 11 6.82 -15.17 2.95
C LEU A 11 7.69 -14.71 4.12
N ALA A 12 8.13 -15.64 4.97
CA ALA A 12 9.02 -15.31 6.09
C ALA A 12 10.36 -14.73 5.62
N LEU A 13 10.90 -15.22 4.51
CA LEU A 13 12.13 -14.71 3.91
C LEU A 13 11.94 -13.30 3.30
N PHE A 14 10.75 -13.03 2.72
CA PHE A 14 10.45 -11.72 2.14
C PHE A 14 9.95 -10.70 3.15
N TRP A 15 9.49 -11.12 4.34
CA TRP A 15 8.92 -10.25 5.34
C TRP A 15 9.78 -9.03 5.69
N PRO A 16 11.09 -9.17 5.99
CA PRO A 16 11.93 -8.02 6.27
C PRO A 16 12.03 -7.04 5.09
N GLY A 17 11.91 -7.53 3.87
CA GLY A 17 11.98 -6.70 2.66
C GLY A 17 10.79 -5.76 2.46
N TYR A 18 9.71 -5.88 3.24
CA TYR A 18 8.59 -4.93 3.21
C TYR A 18 8.87 -3.65 4.00
N PHE A 19 9.91 -3.63 4.82
CA PHE A 19 10.28 -2.49 5.66
C PHE A 19 11.36 -1.65 5.00
N ALA A 20 11.36 -0.35 5.28
CA ALA A 20 12.38 0.57 4.77
C ALA A 20 13.79 0.20 5.25
N ASP A 21 13.87 -0.32 6.48
CA ASP A 21 15.06 -0.94 7.04
C ASP A 21 14.70 -2.38 7.47
N SER A 22 15.21 -3.36 6.73
CA SER A 22 14.94 -4.77 6.99
C SER A 22 15.43 -5.26 8.35
N THR A 23 16.37 -4.55 8.98
CA THR A 23 16.92 -4.91 10.30
C THR A 23 15.98 -4.54 11.44
N THR A 24 15.05 -3.61 11.21
CA THR A 24 14.06 -3.15 12.19
C THR A 24 12.70 -3.85 12.04
N ALA A 25 12.58 -4.78 11.09
CA ALA A 25 11.34 -5.50 10.85
C ALA A 25 10.90 -6.26 12.13
N PRO A 26 9.65 -6.05 12.59
CA PRO A 26 9.14 -6.83 13.72
C PRO A 26 8.99 -8.31 13.34
N PRO A 27 8.88 -9.21 14.31
CA PRO A 27 8.56 -10.60 14.02
C PRO A 27 7.32 -10.71 13.15
N MET A 28 7.37 -11.54 12.10
CA MET A 28 6.24 -11.75 11.22
C MET A 28 5.04 -12.28 12.03
N PRO A 29 3.88 -11.63 12.00
CA PRO A 29 2.71 -12.11 12.70
C PRO A 29 2.22 -13.44 12.11
N PRO A 30 1.61 -14.31 12.91
CA PRO A 30 0.99 -15.52 12.39
C PRO A 30 -0.17 -15.13 11.48
N PHE A 31 -0.15 -15.58 10.24
CA PHE A 31 -1.28 -15.42 9.34
C PHE A 31 -1.61 -16.70 8.62
N ARG A 32 -2.87 -16.84 8.27
CA ARG A 32 -3.37 -17.96 7.51
C ARG A 32 -3.50 -17.56 6.05
N THR A 33 -2.96 -18.37 5.17
CA THR A 33 -3.15 -18.19 3.73
C THR A 33 -4.10 -19.25 3.21
N ASN A 34 -5.05 -18.83 2.40
CA ASN A 34 -5.86 -19.72 1.59
C ASN A 34 -5.37 -19.61 0.15
N ARG A 35 -4.71 -20.68 -0.32
CA ARG A 35 -4.10 -20.71 -1.66
C ARG A 35 -5.14 -20.58 -2.78
N GLU A 36 -6.28 -21.21 -2.61
CA GLU A 36 -7.35 -21.17 -3.62
C GLU A 36 -7.93 -19.76 -3.72
N THR A 37 -8.28 -19.15 -2.59
CA THR A 37 -8.77 -17.76 -2.56
C THR A 37 -7.73 -16.80 -3.10
N SER A 38 -6.46 -16.93 -2.70
CA SER A 38 -5.39 -16.05 -3.16
C SER A 38 -5.17 -16.21 -4.68
N GLY A 39 -5.14 -17.44 -5.19
CA GLY A 39 -4.99 -17.69 -6.63
C GLY A 39 -6.15 -17.17 -7.45
N GLY A 40 -7.38 -17.35 -6.98
CA GLY A 40 -8.59 -16.81 -7.61
C GLY A 40 -8.57 -15.28 -7.65
N LEU A 41 -8.23 -14.63 -6.51
CA LEU A 41 -8.12 -13.16 -6.43
C LEU A 41 -7.12 -12.60 -7.44
N TRP A 42 -5.92 -13.17 -7.52
CA TRP A 42 -4.91 -12.69 -8.47
C TRP A 42 -5.30 -12.90 -9.92
N THR A 43 -6.02 -13.99 -10.23
CA THR A 43 -6.53 -14.27 -11.58
C THR A 43 -7.60 -13.25 -11.97
N ASP A 44 -8.57 -13.00 -11.09
CA ASP A 44 -9.62 -12.01 -11.30
C ASP A 44 -9.06 -10.59 -11.42
N LEU A 45 -8.16 -10.20 -10.52
CA LEU A 45 -7.52 -8.90 -10.54
C LEU A 45 -6.82 -8.63 -11.88
N ARG A 46 -6.03 -9.60 -12.38
CA ARG A 46 -5.34 -9.44 -13.67
C ARG A 46 -6.30 -9.34 -14.85
N ALA A 47 -7.38 -10.10 -14.83
CA ALA A 47 -8.38 -10.07 -15.90
C ALA A 47 -9.14 -8.73 -15.93
N ARG A 48 -9.37 -8.13 -14.76
CA ARG A 48 -10.15 -6.91 -14.60
C ARG A 48 -9.31 -5.64 -14.45
N LEU A 49 -8.00 -5.73 -14.50
CA LEU A 49 -7.11 -4.58 -14.26
C LEU A 49 -7.46 -3.35 -15.13
N PRO A 50 -7.71 -3.47 -16.45
CA PRO A 50 -8.08 -2.32 -17.28
C PRO A 50 -9.41 -1.67 -16.84
N GLU A 51 -10.40 -2.46 -16.45
CA GLU A 51 -11.68 -1.98 -15.92
C GLU A 51 -11.49 -1.24 -14.59
N LEU A 52 -10.71 -1.83 -13.69
CA LEU A 52 -10.41 -1.24 -12.37
C LEU A 52 -9.63 0.07 -12.51
N GLU A 53 -8.67 0.12 -13.42
CA GLU A 53 -7.92 1.35 -13.71
C GLU A 53 -8.80 2.45 -14.28
N ALA A 54 -9.73 2.10 -15.17
CA ALA A 54 -10.70 3.07 -15.71
C ALA A 54 -11.65 3.57 -14.62
N GLY A 55 -12.10 2.68 -13.72
CA GLY A 55 -12.98 3.02 -12.61
C GLY A 55 -12.39 3.99 -11.58
N LEU A 56 -11.06 4.18 -11.55
CA LEU A 56 -10.44 5.18 -10.67
C LEU A 56 -10.93 6.60 -10.98
N ALA A 57 -11.22 6.90 -12.24
CA ALA A 57 -11.72 8.21 -12.65
C ALA A 57 -13.20 8.46 -12.28
N GLU A 58 -13.92 7.42 -11.87
CA GLU A 58 -15.33 7.49 -11.46
C GLU A 58 -15.50 7.64 -9.95
N ILE A 59 -14.39 7.65 -9.19
CA ILE A 59 -14.43 7.83 -7.74
C ILE A 59 -14.79 9.28 -7.43
N ASP A 60 -15.92 9.49 -6.76
CA ASP A 60 -16.50 10.79 -6.41
C ASP A 60 -16.38 11.15 -4.93
N VAL A 61 -15.75 10.30 -4.14
CA VAL A 61 -15.49 10.55 -2.71
C VAL A 61 -14.06 11.07 -2.50
N PRO A 62 -13.80 11.84 -1.43
CA PRO A 62 -12.45 12.29 -1.10
C PRO A 62 -11.49 11.11 -0.87
N VAL A 63 -10.35 11.13 -1.54
CA VAL A 63 -9.33 10.07 -1.43
C VAL A 63 -7.98 10.66 -1.05
N GLY A 64 -7.37 10.07 -0.05
CA GLY A 64 -5.98 10.31 0.31
C GLY A 64 -5.16 9.03 0.21
N VAL A 65 -3.99 9.09 -0.42
CA VAL A 65 -3.08 7.96 -0.59
C VAL A 65 -1.82 8.18 0.24
N LEU A 66 -1.49 7.19 1.08
CA LEU A 66 -0.22 7.16 1.80
C LEU A 66 0.74 6.23 1.06
N VAL A 67 1.92 6.73 0.74
CA VAL A 67 2.97 5.96 0.07
C VAL A 67 4.26 5.98 0.90
N GLY A 68 4.88 4.83 1.05
CA GLY A 68 6.19 4.74 1.66
C GLY A 68 7.27 5.12 0.66
N GLY A 69 8.10 6.13 0.99
CA GLY A 69 9.16 6.62 0.12
C GLY A 69 10.27 5.61 -0.14
N ARG A 70 10.38 4.60 0.73
CA ARG A 70 11.35 3.49 0.62
C ARG A 70 10.65 2.14 0.47
N SER A 71 9.37 2.13 0.05
CA SER A 71 8.64 0.88 -0.16
C SER A 71 9.18 0.13 -1.38
N PRO A 72 9.61 -1.12 -1.21
CA PRO A 72 10.05 -1.93 -2.34
C PRO A 72 8.87 -2.50 -3.15
N MET A 73 7.67 -2.57 -2.52
CA MET A 73 6.49 -3.17 -3.15
C MET A 73 5.19 -2.75 -2.44
N PRO A 74 4.27 -2.04 -3.12
CA PRO A 74 4.48 -1.42 -4.42
C PRO A 74 5.46 -0.25 -4.33
N PRO A 75 6.16 0.09 -5.40
CA PRO A 75 7.01 1.26 -5.43
C PRO A 75 6.17 2.54 -5.34
N ILE A 76 6.77 3.63 -4.87
CA ILE A 76 6.10 4.92 -4.66
C ILE A 76 5.33 5.38 -5.92
N GLU A 77 5.90 5.17 -7.09
CA GLU A 77 5.33 5.58 -8.38
C GLU A 77 3.96 4.93 -8.63
N ALA A 78 3.74 3.70 -8.18
CA ALA A 78 2.47 3.00 -8.35
C ALA A 78 1.36 3.65 -7.51
N GLY A 79 1.66 4.05 -6.27
CA GLY A 79 0.72 4.74 -5.39
C GLY A 79 0.36 6.12 -5.92
N VAL A 80 1.38 6.89 -6.34
CA VAL A 80 1.20 8.23 -6.93
C VAL A 80 0.41 8.15 -8.23
N ALA A 81 0.73 7.21 -9.13
CA ALA A 81 0.01 7.02 -10.39
C ALA A 81 -1.46 6.67 -10.16
N SER A 82 -1.78 5.90 -9.12
CA SER A 82 -3.16 5.60 -8.74
C SER A 82 -3.87 6.86 -8.25
N ALA A 83 -3.24 7.66 -7.37
CA ALA A 83 -3.81 8.91 -6.87
C ALA A 83 -4.08 9.90 -8.01
N GLN A 84 -3.17 10.01 -8.97
CA GLN A 84 -3.31 10.93 -10.12
C GLN A 84 -4.49 10.59 -11.04
N ARG A 85 -5.00 9.36 -11.01
CA ARG A 85 -6.17 8.93 -11.80
C ARG A 85 -7.49 9.20 -11.09
N ILE A 86 -7.48 9.49 -9.80
CA ILE A 86 -8.67 9.74 -9.00
C ILE A 86 -8.92 11.25 -8.93
N PRO A 87 -10.08 11.76 -9.34
CA PRO A 87 -10.38 13.18 -9.30
C PRO A 87 -10.26 13.76 -7.88
N GLY A 88 -9.46 14.82 -7.72
CA GLY A 88 -9.27 15.48 -6.42
C GLY A 88 -8.50 14.68 -5.37
N ALA A 89 -7.97 13.52 -5.71
CA ALA A 89 -7.14 12.78 -4.77
C ALA A 89 -5.80 13.48 -4.50
N TRP A 90 -5.30 13.28 -3.30
CA TRP A 90 -3.99 13.76 -2.87
C TRP A 90 -3.17 12.59 -2.30
N TRP A 91 -1.88 12.79 -2.17
CA TRP A 91 -1.02 11.78 -1.54
C TRP A 91 -0.05 12.39 -0.55
N ILE A 92 0.42 11.58 0.37
CA ILE A 92 1.50 11.89 1.30
C ILE A 92 2.57 10.82 1.11
N THR A 93 3.78 11.26 0.82
CA THR A 93 4.97 10.41 0.88
C THR A 93 5.48 10.38 2.32
N VAL A 94 5.68 9.19 2.85
CA VAL A 94 6.37 8.97 4.14
C VAL A 94 7.82 8.64 3.80
N PRO A 95 8.77 9.60 3.93
CA PRO A 95 10.11 9.47 3.32
C PRO A 95 10.87 8.21 3.75
N ASP A 96 10.82 7.89 5.04
CA ASP A 96 11.48 6.73 5.62
C ASP A 96 10.54 5.54 5.86
N GLY A 97 9.37 5.54 5.25
CA GLY A 97 8.40 4.46 5.35
C GLY A 97 8.59 3.42 4.24
N GLY A 98 8.46 2.15 4.60
CA GLY A 98 8.35 1.03 3.68
C GLY A 98 6.90 0.74 3.31
N HIS A 99 6.59 -0.55 3.08
CA HIS A 99 5.23 -0.98 2.74
C HIS A 99 4.23 -0.78 3.88
N PHE A 100 4.67 -0.95 5.11
CA PHE A 100 3.84 -0.81 6.31
C PHE A 100 4.09 0.55 6.99
N THR A 101 3.84 1.63 6.29
CA THR A 101 4.09 3.00 6.75
C THR A 101 3.57 3.29 8.15
N TRP A 102 2.43 2.70 8.54
CA TRP A 102 1.82 2.88 9.86
C TRP A 102 2.59 2.23 11.01
N LEU A 103 3.43 1.23 10.71
CA LEU A 103 4.33 0.60 11.69
C LEU A 103 5.63 1.39 11.82
N GLU A 104 6.15 1.94 10.72
CA GLU A 104 7.45 2.59 10.66
C GLU A 104 7.38 4.08 10.96
N ALA A 105 6.24 4.73 10.66
CA ALA A 105 5.98 6.14 10.96
C ALA A 105 4.66 6.28 11.73
N PRO A 106 4.62 5.96 13.03
CA PRO A 106 3.41 6.09 13.84
C PRO A 106 2.85 7.50 13.77
N GLY A 107 1.55 7.60 13.49
CA GLY A 107 0.86 8.88 13.34
C GLY A 107 0.64 9.32 11.89
N CYS A 108 1.32 8.74 10.89
CA CYS A 108 1.10 9.10 9.49
C CYS A 108 -0.36 8.87 9.05
N VAL A 109 -0.99 7.79 9.47
CA VAL A 109 -2.41 7.51 9.20
C VAL A 109 -3.31 8.53 9.86
N LEU A 110 -3.08 8.86 11.14
CA LEU A 110 -3.86 9.88 11.85
C LEU A 110 -3.73 11.24 11.17
N HIS A 111 -2.53 11.60 10.72
CA HIS A 111 -2.30 12.83 9.96
C HIS A 111 -3.11 12.84 8.67
N ALA A 112 -3.07 11.75 7.89
CA ALA A 112 -3.84 11.61 6.67
C ALA A 112 -5.36 11.68 6.93
N MET A 113 -5.85 11.02 7.97
CA MET A 113 -7.27 11.06 8.34
C MET A 113 -7.73 12.48 8.74
N ARG A 114 -6.91 13.21 9.49
CA ARG A 114 -7.21 14.61 9.85
C ARG A 114 -7.28 15.49 8.61
N ARG A 115 -6.36 15.33 7.67
CA ARG A 115 -6.38 16.04 6.39
C ARG A 115 -7.63 15.70 5.59
N LEU A 116 -8.01 14.44 5.52
CA LEU A 116 -9.21 13.99 4.83
C LEU A 116 -10.48 14.59 5.46
N ALA A 117 -10.55 14.63 6.80
CA ALA A 117 -11.69 15.20 7.53
C ALA A 117 -11.79 16.73 7.42
N ALA A 118 -10.67 17.41 7.22
CA ALA A 118 -10.63 18.86 7.08
C ALA A 118 -11.08 19.37 5.68
N GLY A 119 -11.32 18.44 4.75
CA GLY A 119 -11.58 18.79 3.34
C GLY A 119 -10.28 19.05 2.58
N SER A 120 -10.20 18.56 1.36
CA SER A 120 -8.97 18.49 0.57
C SER A 120 -8.53 19.80 -0.10
N ASP A 121 -8.82 20.97 0.46
CA ASP A 121 -8.42 22.26 -0.11
C ASP A 121 -6.92 22.62 0.07
N ALA A 122 -6.14 21.72 0.65
CA ALA A 122 -4.71 21.96 0.80
C ALA A 122 -3.94 21.44 -0.43
N PRO A 123 -3.06 22.27 -1.05
CA PRO A 123 -2.28 21.88 -2.21
C PRO A 123 -1.35 20.70 -1.90
N HIS A 124 -0.98 19.95 -2.95
CA HIS A 124 0.01 18.89 -2.88
C HIS A 124 1.26 19.40 -2.18
N THR A 125 1.58 18.86 -1.02
CA THR A 125 2.85 19.13 -0.36
C THR A 125 3.74 17.93 -0.62
N ASP A 126 4.64 18.08 -1.59
CA ASP A 126 5.86 17.30 -1.61
C ASP A 126 6.56 17.61 -0.28
N GLY A 127 6.59 16.62 0.61
CA GLY A 127 7.31 16.74 1.86
C GLY A 127 8.80 16.88 1.55
N GLY A 128 9.35 18.08 1.79
CA GLY A 128 10.77 18.29 1.81
C GLY A 128 11.44 17.64 3.02
#